data_adcd8c15565d0f493fadb2a6acff5a5d
#
_entry.id   adcd8c15565d0f493fadb2a6acff5a5d
#
_cell.length_a   1.000
_cell.length_b   1.000
_cell.length_c   1.000
_cell.angle_alpha   90.00
_cell.angle_beta   90.00
_cell.angle_gamma   90.00
#
_symmetry.space_group_name_H-M   'P 1'
#
loop_
_entity.id
_entity.type
_entity.pdbx_description
1 polymer ?
#
loop_
_entity_poly.entity_id
_entity_poly.type
_entity_poly.pdbx_seq_one_letter_code
_entity_poly.pdbx_strand_id
1 'polypeptide(L)'
;LCCEIIEYTSKDEVAVCNLASICLPKFVKADGSYDFENLHNVSKRITKNLNRIIDNNYYPIPEARNSNMRHRPIGIGIQGLADALIKMKIPYEDDRAEKLNAEIFETIYHGAMQ
;
A
#
# COMPACT_ATOMS: atom_id res chain seq x y z
N LEU A 1 5.55 -12.09 -8.37
CA LEU A 1 6.21 -11.20 -7.42
C LEU A 1 5.32 -10.05 -6.97
N CYS A 2 4.65 -9.34 -7.86
CA CYS A 2 3.81 -8.18 -7.57
C CYS A 2 2.33 -8.54 -7.65
N CYS A 3 1.82 -9.25 -6.64
CA CYS A 3 0.42 -9.69 -6.61
C CYS A 3 -0.54 -8.63 -6.03
N GLU A 4 -0.02 -7.50 -5.56
CA GLU A 4 -0.81 -6.39 -5.02
C GLU A 4 -1.52 -5.58 -6.11
N ILE A 5 -1.16 -5.80 -7.36
CA ILE A 5 -1.73 -5.08 -8.50
C ILE A 5 -1.83 -6.00 -9.73
N ILE A 6 -2.95 -5.94 -10.42
CA ILE A 6 -3.18 -6.63 -11.69
C ILE A 6 -3.41 -5.59 -12.77
N GLU A 7 -2.63 -5.65 -13.85
CA GLU A 7 -2.64 -4.66 -14.91
C GLU A 7 -2.84 -5.30 -16.29
N TYR A 8 -3.45 -4.51 -17.19
CA TYR A 8 -3.71 -4.90 -18.56
C TYR A 8 -2.59 -4.44 -19.49
N THR A 9 -2.19 -5.30 -20.40
CA THR A 9 -1.23 -5.00 -21.49
C THR A 9 -1.79 -5.41 -22.84
N SER A 10 -1.63 -4.53 -23.83
CA SER A 10 -1.98 -4.76 -25.24
C SER A 10 -0.90 -4.19 -26.17
N LYS A 11 -1.14 -4.18 -27.47
CA LYS A 11 -0.24 -3.54 -28.44
C LYS A 11 -0.14 -2.02 -28.27
N ASP A 12 -1.16 -1.38 -27.72
CA ASP A 12 -1.27 0.07 -27.58
C ASP A 12 -1.09 0.54 -26.12
N GLU A 13 -1.01 -0.38 -25.17
CA GLU A 13 -0.90 -0.11 -23.73
C GLU A 13 0.07 -1.12 -23.07
N VAL A 14 1.14 -0.61 -22.49
CA VAL A 14 2.10 -1.39 -21.70
C VAL A 14 1.93 -1.06 -20.23
N ALA A 15 1.57 -2.06 -19.43
CA ALA A 15 1.35 -1.91 -18.00
C ALA A 15 2.62 -1.47 -17.26
N VAL A 16 2.46 -0.50 -16.35
CA VAL A 16 3.54 0.04 -15.51
C VAL A 16 3.05 0.18 -14.08
N CYS A 17 3.76 -0.44 -13.14
CA CYS A 17 3.45 -0.38 -11.71
C CYS A 17 3.88 0.95 -11.08
N ASN A 18 3.03 1.49 -10.21
CA ASN A 18 3.34 2.62 -9.31
C ASN A 18 3.16 2.14 -7.88
N LEU A 19 4.26 1.89 -7.20
CA LEU A 19 4.29 1.11 -5.96
C LEU A 19 4.79 1.93 -4.78
N ALA A 20 4.24 1.62 -3.59
CA ALA A 20 4.76 2.04 -2.30
C ALA A 20 4.60 0.92 -1.26
N SER A 21 5.32 1.02 -0.16
CA SER A 21 5.27 0.05 0.93
C SER A 21 5.25 0.76 2.27
N ILE A 22 4.32 0.37 3.16
CA ILE A 22 4.11 0.95 4.48
C ILE A 22 4.85 0.13 5.53
N CYS A 23 5.70 0.79 6.32
CA CYS A 23 6.45 0.17 7.41
C CYS A 23 5.58 0.05 8.67
N LEU A 24 4.91 -1.08 8.87
CA LEU A 24 3.93 -1.30 9.94
C LEU A 24 4.47 -1.10 11.38
N PRO A 25 5.73 -1.49 11.71
CA PRO A 25 6.25 -1.28 13.07
C PRO A 25 6.31 0.18 13.53
N LYS A 26 6.21 1.13 12.61
CA LYS A 26 6.21 2.58 12.92
C LYS A 26 4.91 3.05 13.57
N PHE A 27 3.84 2.27 13.46
CA PHE A 27 2.54 2.57 14.02
C PHE A 27 2.26 1.88 15.36
N VAL A 28 3.22 1.08 15.85
CA VAL A 28 3.14 0.51 17.20
C VAL A 28 3.58 1.55 18.21
N LYS A 29 2.68 1.96 19.11
CA LYS A 29 2.92 2.94 20.17
C LYS A 29 3.72 2.34 21.33
N ALA A 30 4.25 3.20 22.19
CA ALA A 30 5.05 2.80 23.35
C ALA A 30 4.24 1.97 24.37
N ASP A 31 2.92 2.16 24.44
CA ASP A 31 2.01 1.41 25.28
C ASP A 31 1.61 0.03 24.71
N GLY A 32 2.11 -0.31 23.50
CA GLY A 32 1.79 -1.56 22.81
C GLY A 32 0.51 -1.50 21.98
N SER A 33 -0.20 -0.39 21.93
CA SER A 33 -1.36 -0.19 21.04
C SER A 33 -0.92 0.12 19.62
N TYR A 34 -1.85 -0.01 18.65
CA TYR A 34 -1.59 0.28 17.25
C TYR A 34 -2.26 1.58 16.81
N ASP A 35 -1.55 2.44 16.09
CA ASP A 35 -1.99 3.76 15.66
C ASP A 35 -2.71 3.70 14.30
N PHE A 36 -3.95 3.25 14.28
CA PHE A 36 -4.77 3.15 13.08
C PHE A 36 -5.06 4.51 12.44
N GLU A 37 -5.24 5.56 13.25
CA GLU A 37 -5.51 6.91 12.74
C GLU A 37 -4.34 7.42 11.90
N ASN A 38 -3.13 7.28 12.40
CA ASN A 38 -1.94 7.67 11.63
C ASN A 38 -1.71 6.77 10.42
N LEU A 39 -1.96 5.46 10.54
CA LEU A 39 -1.90 4.53 9.40
C LEU A 39 -2.85 4.96 8.28
N HIS A 40 -4.11 5.29 8.62
CA HIS A 40 -5.10 5.80 7.70
C HIS A 40 -4.62 7.08 6.99
N ASN A 41 -4.13 8.06 7.75
CA ASN A 41 -3.66 9.34 7.21
C ASN A 41 -2.44 9.16 6.29
N VAL A 42 -1.52 8.27 6.64
CA VAL A 42 -0.36 7.92 5.82
C VAL A 42 -0.81 7.24 4.52
N SER A 43 -1.74 6.29 4.58
CA SER A 43 -2.27 5.59 3.41
C SER A 43 -2.91 6.56 2.41
N LYS A 44 -3.74 7.47 2.89
CA LYS A 44 -4.34 8.54 2.09
C LYS A 44 -3.27 9.42 1.42
N ARG A 45 -2.22 9.79 2.16
CA ARG A 45 -1.12 10.61 1.63
C ARG A 45 -0.30 9.88 0.58
N ILE A 46 -0.02 8.60 0.80
CA ILE A 46 0.71 7.74 -0.15
C ILE A 46 -0.08 7.64 -1.46
N THR A 47 -1.37 7.38 -1.40
CA THR A 47 -2.25 7.31 -2.58
C THR A 47 -2.19 8.60 -3.41
N LYS A 48 -2.31 9.76 -2.75
CA LYS A 48 -2.19 11.07 -3.43
C LYS A 48 -0.80 11.27 -4.05
N ASN A 49 0.25 10.82 -3.38
CA ASN A 49 1.62 10.93 -3.88
C ASN A 49 1.84 10.04 -5.10
N LEU A 50 1.41 8.78 -5.06
CA LEU A 50 1.51 7.86 -6.20
C LEU A 50 0.70 8.37 -7.39
N ASN A 51 -0.47 8.94 -7.16
CA ASN A 51 -1.27 9.55 -8.21
C ASN A 51 -0.54 10.72 -8.89
N ARG A 52 0.18 11.56 -8.12
CA ARG A 52 1.02 12.64 -8.66
C ARG A 52 2.26 12.11 -9.41
N ILE A 53 2.81 10.99 -8.96
CA ILE A 53 3.93 10.34 -9.65
C ILE A 53 3.49 9.93 -11.06
N ILE A 54 2.30 9.38 -11.24
CA ILE A 54 1.76 9.01 -12.55
C ILE A 54 1.77 10.22 -13.51
N ASP A 55 1.39 11.40 -13.04
CA ASP A 55 1.35 12.62 -13.87
C ASP A 55 2.75 13.15 -14.23
N ASN A 56 3.72 12.97 -13.37
CA ASN A 56 5.05 13.59 -13.47
C ASN A 56 6.16 12.61 -13.85
N ASN A 57 5.86 11.32 -14.01
CA ASN A 57 6.85 10.30 -14.30
C ASN A 57 7.36 10.41 -15.74
N TYR A 58 8.60 9.96 -15.94
CA TYR A 58 9.13 9.74 -17.28
C TYR A 58 8.67 8.39 -17.82
N TYR A 59 8.10 8.40 -19.01
CA TYR A 59 7.68 7.18 -19.71
C TYR A 59 8.56 6.95 -20.93
N PRO A 60 9.30 5.82 -20.99
CA PRO A 60 10.24 5.56 -22.07
C PRO A 60 9.58 5.30 -23.43
N ILE A 61 8.29 4.86 -23.42
CA ILE A 61 7.49 4.60 -24.61
C ILE A 61 6.08 5.17 -24.45
N PRO A 62 5.44 5.61 -25.57
CA PRO A 62 4.09 6.15 -25.52
C PRO A 62 3.05 5.20 -24.94
N GLU A 63 3.15 3.90 -25.23
CA GLU A 63 2.22 2.86 -24.78
C GLU A 63 2.20 2.73 -23.24
N ALA A 64 3.35 2.91 -22.59
CA ALA A 64 3.44 2.92 -21.12
C ALA A 64 2.73 4.16 -20.54
N ARG A 65 2.91 5.33 -21.16
CA ARG A 65 2.20 6.54 -20.77
C ARG A 65 0.71 6.39 -20.96
N ASN A 66 0.26 5.84 -22.10
CA ASN A 66 -1.16 5.62 -22.40
C ASN A 66 -1.80 4.74 -21.31
N SER A 67 -1.18 3.62 -20.97
CA SER A 67 -1.65 2.71 -19.93
C SER A 67 -1.77 3.42 -18.57
N ASN A 68 -0.69 4.07 -18.12
CA ASN A 68 -0.65 4.71 -16.80
C ASN A 68 -1.63 5.86 -16.67
N MET A 69 -1.73 6.72 -17.68
CA MET A 69 -2.66 7.87 -17.66
C MET A 69 -4.12 7.43 -17.72
N ARG A 70 -4.42 6.33 -18.41
CA ARG A 70 -5.77 5.80 -18.54
C ARG A 70 -6.24 5.05 -17.30
N HIS A 71 -5.40 4.15 -16.78
CA HIS A 71 -5.78 3.22 -15.69
C HIS A 71 -5.37 3.71 -14.30
N ARG A 72 -4.34 4.55 -14.20
CA ARG A 72 -3.77 5.11 -12.97
C ARG A 72 -3.53 4.04 -11.89
N PRO A 73 -2.81 2.95 -12.19
CA PRO A 73 -2.65 1.82 -11.29
C PRO A 73 -1.73 2.20 -10.13
N ILE A 74 -2.15 1.85 -8.91
CA ILE A 74 -1.42 2.10 -7.66
C ILE A 74 -1.40 0.80 -6.85
N GLY A 75 -0.21 0.38 -6.43
CA GLY A 75 -0.03 -0.73 -5.49
C GLY A 75 0.54 -0.23 -4.18
N ILE A 76 -0.17 -0.46 -3.08
CA ILE A 76 0.27 -0.13 -1.72
C ILE A 76 0.44 -1.43 -0.93
N GLY A 77 1.69 -1.85 -0.76
CA GLY A 77 2.06 -3.01 0.05
C GLY A 77 2.43 -2.63 1.47
N ILE A 78 2.82 -3.64 2.23
CA ILE A 78 3.28 -3.50 3.62
C ILE A 78 4.66 -4.14 3.81
N GLN A 79 5.34 -3.75 4.87
CA GLN A 79 6.55 -4.39 5.35
C GLN A 79 6.57 -4.40 6.88
N GLY A 80 7.18 -5.44 7.46
CA GLY A 80 7.40 -5.53 8.90
C GLY A 80 6.17 -5.95 9.71
N LEU A 81 5.24 -6.75 9.15
CA LEU A 81 4.11 -7.28 9.92
C LEU A 81 4.60 -8.11 11.12
N ALA A 82 5.56 -9.01 10.90
CA ALA A 82 6.15 -9.80 11.97
C ALA A 82 6.81 -8.93 13.06
N ASP A 83 7.54 -7.89 12.65
CA ASP A 83 8.16 -6.94 13.59
C ASP A 83 7.11 -6.15 14.39
N ALA A 84 5.99 -5.79 13.78
CA ALA A 84 4.88 -5.14 14.49
C ALA A 84 4.27 -6.08 15.54
N LEU A 85 4.02 -7.34 15.19
CA LEU A 85 3.53 -8.36 16.13
C LEU A 85 4.51 -8.59 17.28
N ILE A 86 5.82 -8.69 17.00
CA ILE A 86 6.87 -8.82 18.03
C ILE A 86 6.84 -7.63 18.99
N LYS A 87 6.77 -6.40 18.46
CA LYS A 87 6.68 -5.19 19.29
C LYS A 87 5.43 -5.17 20.18
N MET A 88 4.32 -5.67 19.67
CA MET A 88 3.05 -5.76 20.40
C MET A 88 2.98 -7.01 21.30
N LYS A 89 3.98 -7.88 21.28
CA LYS A 89 4.05 -9.15 22.01
C LYS A 89 2.86 -10.07 21.68
N ILE A 90 2.52 -10.15 20.41
CA ILE A 90 1.45 -10.99 19.88
C ILE A 90 2.10 -12.15 19.10
N PRO A 91 1.92 -13.42 19.51
CA PRO A 91 2.34 -14.57 18.71
C PRO A 91 1.61 -14.60 17.36
N TYR A 92 2.28 -15.11 16.32
CA TYR A 92 1.73 -15.12 14.97
C TYR A 92 0.44 -15.96 14.84
N GLU A 93 0.34 -17.06 15.61
CA GLU A 93 -0.82 -17.97 15.63
C GLU A 93 -1.94 -17.50 16.57
N ASP A 94 -1.82 -16.34 17.21
CA ASP A 94 -2.83 -15.80 18.13
C ASP A 94 -3.98 -15.15 17.35
N ASP A 95 -5.22 -15.36 17.80
CA ASP A 95 -6.41 -14.74 17.19
C ASP A 95 -6.30 -13.20 17.12
N ARG A 96 -5.55 -12.59 18.04
CA ARG A 96 -5.25 -11.16 18.01
C ARG A 96 -4.42 -10.75 16.80
N ALA A 97 -3.55 -11.64 16.30
CA ALA A 97 -2.75 -11.38 15.10
C ALA A 97 -3.64 -11.36 13.85
N GLU A 98 -4.59 -12.31 13.74
CA GLU A 98 -5.56 -12.33 12.66
C GLU A 98 -6.43 -11.07 12.65
N LYS A 99 -6.97 -10.69 13.81
CA LYS A 99 -7.77 -9.48 13.95
C LYS A 99 -6.98 -8.22 13.60
N LEU A 100 -5.77 -8.07 14.13
CA LEU A 100 -4.89 -6.94 13.82
C LEU A 100 -4.58 -6.85 12.33
N ASN A 101 -4.31 -7.99 11.69
CA ASN A 101 -4.06 -8.05 10.25
C ASN A 101 -5.28 -7.53 9.45
N ALA A 102 -6.48 -7.99 9.79
CA ALA A 102 -7.71 -7.52 9.14
C ALA A 102 -7.90 -6.01 9.32
N GLU A 103 -7.75 -5.49 10.54
CA GLU A 103 -7.90 -4.07 10.87
C GLU A 103 -6.84 -3.18 10.16
N ILE A 104 -5.60 -3.66 10.03
CA ILE A 104 -4.54 -2.97 9.28
C ILE A 104 -4.92 -2.80 7.81
N PHE A 105 -5.30 -3.89 7.14
CA PHE A 105 -5.62 -3.83 5.70
C PHE A 105 -6.91 -3.06 5.42
N GLU A 106 -7.92 -3.19 6.28
CA GLU A 106 -9.13 -2.38 6.21
C GLU A 106 -8.81 -0.88 6.34
N THR A 107 -7.95 -0.52 7.29
CA THR A 107 -7.53 0.87 7.51
C THR A 107 -6.77 1.43 6.30
N ILE A 108 -5.84 0.66 5.74
CA ILE A 108 -5.08 1.05 4.53
C ILE A 108 -6.03 1.25 3.35
N TYR A 109 -6.93 0.31 3.11
CA TYR A 109 -7.89 0.37 2.02
C TYR A 109 -8.82 1.59 2.16
N HIS A 110 -9.39 1.80 3.35
CA HIS A 110 -10.25 2.95 3.62
C HIS A 110 -9.52 4.28 3.42
N GLY A 111 -8.27 4.39 3.89
CA GLY A 111 -7.44 5.58 3.66
C GLY A 111 -7.13 5.83 2.18
N ALA A 112 -6.89 4.76 1.42
CA ALA A 112 -6.60 4.85 -0.01
C ALA A 112 -7.84 5.29 -0.84
N MET A 113 -9.06 4.95 -0.39
CA MET A 113 -10.30 5.26 -1.09
C MET A 113 -10.85 6.68 -0.81
N GLN A 114 -10.25 7.41 0.14
CA GLN A 114 -10.60 8.80 0.49
C GLN A 114 -9.73 9.83 -0.26
#